data_82ef1fba0e959b8df18b9fe2641b58a8
#
_entry.id   82ef1fba0e959b8df18b9fe2641b58a8
#
_cell.length_a   1.000
_cell.length_b   1.000
_cell.length_c   1.000
_cell.angle_alpha   90.00
_cell.angle_beta   90.00
_cell.angle_gamma   90.00
#
_symmetry.space_group_name_H-M   'P 1'
#
loop_
_entity.id
_entity.type
_entity.pdbx_description
1 polymer ?
#
loop_
_entity_poly.entity_id
_entity_poly.type
_entity_poly.pdbx_seq_one_letter_code
_entity_poly.pdbx_strand_id
1 'polypeptide(L)'
;AVPAIVTLADLGPKPGPGMRRATIERTIWAEGVRLVNDITFQPIKASDLEIGQLVNAEPENLKDLEGAEFQRQKAKAAILIVRMDPDSIKIPESRKDWQVGGILSYSKICTHVGCPVNLWEQQTHHLLCPCHQSTFDLGDSGVVVFGPAGRSLPQLPITVDDKGYLVARSDFTVPVGPSYFERDSRHDYKKGDN
;
A
#
# COMPACT_ATOMS: atom_id res chain seq x y z
N ALA A 1 44.31 -27.94 -8.82
CA ALA A 1 42.94 -27.57 -9.18
C ALA A 1 42.27 -27.05 -7.93
N VAL A 2 41.87 -25.78 -7.94
CA VAL A 2 41.09 -25.17 -6.85
C VAL A 2 39.64 -25.55 -7.09
N PRO A 3 38.92 -26.15 -6.12
CA PRO A 3 37.52 -26.47 -6.29
C PRO A 3 36.74 -25.15 -6.43
N ALA A 4 35.87 -25.06 -7.43
CA ALA A 4 34.98 -23.93 -7.59
C ALA A 4 34.04 -23.89 -6.37
N ILE A 5 34.11 -22.83 -5.58
CA ILE A 5 33.18 -22.58 -4.48
C ILE A 5 31.89 -22.13 -5.11
N VAL A 6 30.92 -23.04 -5.22
CA VAL A 6 29.55 -22.67 -5.59
C VAL A 6 28.93 -22.00 -4.37
N THR A 7 28.62 -20.73 -4.45
CA THR A 7 27.91 -20.00 -3.39
C THR A 7 26.42 -20.32 -3.45
N LEU A 8 25.71 -20.24 -2.33
CA LEU A 8 24.24 -20.39 -2.30
C LEU A 8 23.53 -19.45 -3.28
N ALA A 9 24.16 -18.31 -3.60
CA ALA A 9 23.66 -17.37 -4.62
C ALA A 9 23.69 -17.95 -6.05
N ASP A 10 24.54 -18.95 -6.31
CA ASP A 10 24.64 -19.60 -7.63
C ASP A 10 23.61 -20.73 -7.81
N LEU A 11 22.94 -21.15 -6.73
CA LEU A 11 21.91 -22.19 -6.72
C LEU A 11 20.49 -21.64 -6.93
N GLY A 12 20.33 -20.33 -6.86
CA GLY A 12 19.05 -19.69 -7.15
C GLY A 12 18.75 -19.62 -8.66
N PRO A 13 17.46 -19.58 -9.07
CA PRO A 13 17.10 -19.37 -10.45
C PRO A 13 17.72 -18.05 -10.95
N LYS A 14 18.63 -18.15 -11.91
CA LYS A 14 19.21 -16.95 -12.54
C LYS A 14 18.13 -16.32 -13.43
N PRO A 15 17.97 -14.98 -13.36
CA PRO A 15 17.09 -14.28 -14.29
C PRO A 15 17.48 -14.63 -15.73
N GLY A 16 16.57 -15.26 -16.47
CA GLY A 16 16.79 -15.53 -17.89
C GLY A 16 16.92 -14.24 -18.70
N PRO A 17 17.58 -14.27 -19.88
CA PRO A 17 17.62 -13.14 -20.79
C PRO A 17 16.17 -12.84 -21.24
N GLY A 18 15.56 -11.79 -20.69
CA GLY A 18 14.17 -11.40 -20.94
C GLY A 18 13.32 -11.20 -19.67
N MET A 19 13.83 -11.51 -18.48
CA MET A 19 13.21 -11.01 -17.26
C MET A 19 13.31 -9.48 -17.26
N ARG A 20 12.28 -8.85 -17.82
CA ARG A 20 12.11 -7.41 -17.72
C ARG A 20 12.00 -7.09 -16.23
N ARG A 21 12.70 -6.02 -15.79
CA ARG A 21 12.44 -5.34 -14.52
C ARG A 21 10.94 -5.38 -14.30
N ALA A 22 10.49 -5.95 -13.19
CA ALA A 22 9.07 -6.05 -12.89
C ALA A 22 8.49 -4.64 -13.02
N THR A 23 7.71 -4.43 -14.05
CA THR A 23 6.98 -3.18 -14.22
C THR A 23 6.04 -3.10 -13.04
N ILE A 24 5.98 -1.94 -12.36
CA ILE A 24 4.99 -1.70 -11.31
C ILE A 24 3.64 -2.07 -11.91
N GLU A 25 3.03 -3.14 -11.42
CA GLU A 25 1.68 -3.48 -11.85
C GLU A 25 0.76 -2.36 -11.40
N ARG A 26 0.25 -1.61 -12.37
CA ARG A 26 -0.66 -0.51 -12.10
C ARG A 26 -1.98 -1.02 -11.56
N THR A 27 -2.52 -0.26 -10.63
CA THR A 27 -3.92 -0.40 -10.21
C THR A 27 -4.79 0.54 -11.04
N ILE A 28 -6.09 0.55 -10.81
CA ILE A 28 -7.00 1.49 -11.49
C ILE A 28 -7.05 2.86 -10.80
N TRP A 29 -6.27 3.07 -9.72
CA TRP A 29 -6.14 4.37 -9.12
C TRP A 29 -5.53 5.36 -10.12
N ALA A 30 -6.12 6.52 -10.21
CA ALA A 30 -5.67 7.62 -11.06
C ALA A 30 -6.03 8.95 -10.41
N GLU A 31 -5.43 10.03 -10.89
CA GLU A 31 -5.76 11.37 -10.42
C GLU A 31 -7.27 11.65 -10.51
N GLY A 32 -7.85 12.15 -9.42
CA GLY A 32 -9.26 12.50 -9.31
C GLY A 32 -10.21 11.34 -9.03
N VAL A 33 -9.73 10.08 -9.01
CA VAL A 33 -10.58 8.94 -8.64
C VAL A 33 -10.97 9.04 -7.16
N ARG A 34 -12.28 9.04 -6.88
CA ARG A 34 -12.80 9.11 -5.52
C ARG A 34 -12.58 7.82 -4.76
N LEU A 35 -12.33 7.98 -3.47
CA LEU A 35 -12.31 6.90 -2.50
C LEU A 35 -13.75 6.65 -2.04
N VAL A 36 -14.24 5.42 -2.23
CA VAL A 36 -15.56 5.01 -1.76
C VAL A 36 -15.45 3.94 -0.68
N ASN A 37 -16.37 3.94 0.25
CA ASN A 37 -16.44 2.91 1.28
C ASN A 37 -16.72 1.53 0.65
N ASP A 38 -15.99 0.49 1.06
CA ASP A 38 -16.05 -0.86 0.45
C ASP A 38 -17.36 -1.63 0.72
N ILE A 39 -18.22 -1.13 1.63
CA ILE A 39 -19.50 -1.73 1.98
C ILE A 39 -20.66 -0.93 1.41
N THR A 40 -20.65 0.39 1.63
CA THR A 40 -21.77 1.27 1.25
C THR A 40 -21.64 1.82 -0.16
N PHE A 41 -20.45 1.75 -0.75
CA PHE A 41 -20.09 2.32 -2.05
C PHE A 41 -20.32 3.84 -2.13
N GLN A 42 -20.42 4.52 -0.99
CA GLN A 42 -20.57 5.97 -0.92
C GLN A 42 -19.20 6.64 -0.90
N PRO A 43 -19.04 7.76 -1.63
CA PRO A 43 -17.81 8.56 -1.56
C PRO A 43 -17.57 9.07 -0.15
N ILE A 44 -16.31 9.05 0.29
CA ILE A 44 -15.88 9.41 1.63
C ILE A 44 -15.41 10.86 1.64
N LYS A 45 -15.97 11.68 2.54
CA LYS A 45 -15.48 13.05 2.80
C LYS A 45 -14.40 13.03 3.88
N ALA A 46 -13.48 13.97 3.77
CA ALA A 46 -12.47 14.16 4.82
C ALA A 46 -13.10 14.49 6.19
N SER A 47 -14.25 15.17 6.20
CA SER A 47 -15.01 15.50 7.41
C SER A 47 -15.66 14.31 8.11
N ASP A 48 -15.86 13.19 7.39
CA ASP A 48 -16.59 12.03 7.90
C ASP A 48 -15.71 11.11 8.77
N LEU A 49 -14.40 11.38 8.80
CA LEU A 49 -13.44 10.57 9.55
C LEU A 49 -13.08 11.25 10.87
N GLU A 50 -13.16 10.51 11.95
CA GLU A 50 -12.70 10.93 13.28
C GLU A 50 -11.24 10.50 13.52
N ILE A 51 -10.53 11.19 14.41
CA ILE A 51 -9.16 10.81 14.82
C ILE A 51 -9.18 9.42 15.44
N GLY A 52 -8.28 8.55 14.95
CA GLY A 52 -8.18 7.15 15.34
C GLY A 52 -9.04 6.20 14.53
N GLN A 53 -9.97 6.71 13.73
CA GLN A 53 -10.84 5.89 12.90
C GLN A 53 -10.07 5.34 11.70
N LEU A 54 -10.30 4.05 11.43
CA LEU A 54 -9.85 3.36 10.22
C LEU A 54 -11.07 2.91 9.40
N VAL A 55 -11.05 3.17 8.10
CA VAL A 55 -12.12 2.81 7.16
C VAL A 55 -11.51 2.09 5.96
N ASN A 56 -12.14 1.01 5.53
CA ASN A 56 -11.79 0.36 4.27
C ASN A 56 -12.43 1.09 3.09
N ALA A 57 -11.68 1.18 2.00
CA ALA A 57 -12.15 1.85 0.80
C ALA A 57 -11.66 1.17 -0.48
N GLU A 58 -12.31 1.55 -1.57
CA GLU A 58 -11.97 1.12 -2.93
C GLU A 58 -12.16 2.28 -3.92
N PRO A 59 -11.60 2.18 -5.13
CA PRO A 59 -11.76 3.23 -6.13
C PRO A 59 -13.19 3.27 -6.72
N GLU A 60 -13.77 4.46 -6.87
CA GLU A 60 -15.12 4.64 -7.40
C GLU A 60 -15.30 4.04 -8.80
N ASN A 61 -14.28 4.11 -9.65
CA ASN A 61 -14.28 3.57 -11.01
C ASN A 61 -14.17 2.04 -11.09
N LEU A 62 -14.07 1.35 -9.95
CA LEU A 62 -14.14 -0.12 -9.90
C LEU A 62 -15.49 -0.63 -10.41
N LYS A 63 -16.57 0.12 -10.21
CA LYS A 63 -17.93 -0.19 -10.70
C LYS A 63 -18.04 -0.27 -12.23
N ASP A 64 -17.09 0.33 -12.95
CA ASP A 64 -17.08 0.38 -14.43
C ASP A 64 -16.39 -0.85 -15.03
N LEU A 65 -15.85 -1.74 -14.20
CA LEU A 65 -15.19 -2.97 -14.60
C LEU A 65 -16.10 -4.19 -14.43
N GLU A 66 -15.85 -5.22 -15.24
CA GLU A 66 -16.56 -6.48 -15.20
C GLU A 66 -15.61 -7.69 -15.25
N GLY A 67 -16.13 -8.86 -14.91
CA GLY A 67 -15.44 -10.15 -15.07
C GLY A 67 -14.09 -10.24 -14.36
N ALA A 68 -13.12 -10.80 -15.04
CA ALA A 68 -11.79 -11.04 -14.47
C ALA A 68 -11.04 -9.76 -14.13
N GLU A 69 -11.22 -8.67 -14.91
CA GLU A 69 -10.59 -7.39 -14.63
C GLU A 69 -11.13 -6.77 -13.33
N PHE A 70 -12.44 -6.77 -13.14
CA PHE A 70 -13.06 -6.36 -11.88
C PHE A 70 -12.45 -7.10 -10.69
N GLN A 71 -12.38 -8.44 -10.75
CA GLN A 71 -11.83 -9.24 -9.66
C GLN A 71 -10.36 -8.93 -9.39
N ARG A 72 -9.58 -8.77 -10.45
CA ARG A 72 -8.16 -8.42 -10.33
C ARG A 72 -7.94 -7.06 -9.68
N GLN A 73 -8.67 -6.05 -10.13
CA GLN A 73 -8.53 -4.69 -9.59
C GLN A 73 -9.12 -4.58 -8.19
N LYS A 74 -10.23 -5.23 -7.90
CA LYS A 74 -10.79 -5.30 -6.55
C LYS A 74 -9.79 -5.86 -5.55
N ALA A 75 -9.03 -6.90 -5.93
CA ALA A 75 -8.01 -7.48 -5.09
C ALA A 75 -6.78 -6.57 -4.90
N LYS A 76 -6.39 -5.81 -5.93
CA LYS A 76 -5.16 -4.99 -5.90
C LYS A 76 -5.39 -3.56 -5.42
N ALA A 77 -6.53 -2.96 -5.76
CA ALA A 77 -6.81 -1.57 -5.48
C ALA A 77 -7.44 -1.30 -4.12
N ALA A 78 -7.72 -2.36 -3.34
CA ALA A 78 -8.26 -2.23 -1.99
C ALA A 78 -7.30 -1.45 -1.10
N ILE A 79 -7.84 -0.44 -0.41
CA ILE A 79 -7.10 0.43 0.51
C ILE A 79 -7.77 0.48 1.87
N LEU A 80 -7.04 0.99 2.83
CA LEU A 80 -7.56 1.49 4.09
C LEU A 80 -7.18 2.97 4.25
N ILE A 81 -8.04 3.70 4.92
CA ILE A 81 -7.88 5.10 5.24
C ILE A 81 -7.89 5.21 6.75
N VAL A 82 -6.93 5.95 7.31
CA VAL A 82 -6.85 6.21 8.74
C VAL A 82 -6.70 7.70 8.96
N ARG A 83 -7.40 8.25 9.96
CA ARG A 83 -7.15 9.60 10.44
C ARG A 83 -6.40 9.56 11.75
N MET A 84 -5.24 10.19 11.79
CA MET A 84 -4.40 10.33 12.97
C MET A 84 -4.22 11.80 13.32
N ASP A 85 -3.77 12.06 14.55
CA ASP A 85 -3.33 13.40 14.93
C ASP A 85 -2.13 13.80 14.05
N PRO A 86 -2.19 14.93 13.32
CA PRO A 86 -1.11 15.36 12.46
C PRO A 86 0.24 15.47 13.17
N ASP A 87 0.25 15.81 14.45
CA ASP A 87 1.48 15.95 15.25
C ASP A 87 2.13 14.60 15.59
N SER A 88 1.38 13.50 15.43
CA SER A 88 1.87 12.13 15.67
C SER A 88 2.43 11.45 14.42
N ILE A 89 2.35 12.10 13.25
CA ILE A 89 2.71 11.51 11.96
C ILE A 89 4.13 11.88 11.58
N LYS A 90 4.96 10.87 11.27
CA LYS A 90 6.32 11.02 10.76
C LYS A 90 6.33 10.82 9.25
N ILE A 91 5.96 11.85 8.50
CA ILE A 91 5.94 11.79 7.03
C ILE A 91 7.20 12.45 6.49
N PRO A 92 7.93 11.80 5.54
CA PRO A 92 9.02 12.43 4.81
C PRO A 92 8.54 13.67 4.05
N GLU A 93 9.42 14.66 3.88
CA GLU A 93 9.11 15.90 3.15
C GLU A 93 8.53 15.62 1.75
N SER A 94 9.05 14.58 1.08
CA SER A 94 8.62 14.14 -0.26
C SER A 94 7.16 13.67 -0.33
N ARG A 95 6.52 13.40 0.82
CA ARG A 95 5.14 12.89 0.93
C ARG A 95 4.22 13.77 1.74
N LYS A 96 4.62 14.97 2.10
CA LYS A 96 3.77 15.90 2.84
C LYS A 96 2.42 16.13 2.18
N ASP A 97 2.41 16.15 0.85
CA ASP A 97 1.20 16.35 0.05
C ASP A 97 0.38 15.07 -0.19
N TRP A 98 0.77 13.93 0.40
CA TRP A 98 0.07 12.66 0.20
C TRP A 98 -1.01 12.41 1.25
N GLN A 99 -1.27 13.36 2.11
CA GLN A 99 -2.21 13.28 3.22
C GLN A 99 -3.14 14.49 3.27
N VAL A 100 -4.24 14.37 3.98
CA VAL A 100 -5.25 15.43 4.15
C VAL A 100 -5.55 15.59 5.64
N GLY A 101 -4.94 16.58 6.30
CA GLY A 101 -5.25 16.90 7.71
C GLY A 101 -5.12 15.68 8.65
N GLY A 102 -4.06 14.91 8.50
CA GLY A 102 -3.84 13.68 9.27
C GLY A 102 -4.50 12.43 8.69
N ILE A 103 -5.20 12.54 7.57
CA ILE A 103 -5.79 11.39 6.87
C ILE A 103 -4.75 10.80 5.92
N LEU A 104 -4.42 9.53 6.12
CA LEU A 104 -3.49 8.76 5.32
C LEU A 104 -4.21 7.58 4.67
N SER A 105 -3.76 7.16 3.50
CA SER A 105 -4.29 6.01 2.78
C SER A 105 -3.20 5.02 2.43
N TYR A 106 -3.44 3.74 2.71
CA TYR A 106 -2.48 2.66 2.46
C TYR A 106 -3.14 1.49 1.74
N SER A 107 -2.33 0.73 1.01
CA SER A 107 -2.77 -0.55 0.46
C SER A 107 -3.27 -1.47 1.57
N LYS A 108 -4.39 -2.15 1.34
CA LYS A 108 -4.91 -3.18 2.26
C LYS A 108 -4.19 -4.53 2.12
N ILE A 109 -3.21 -4.63 1.22
CA ILE A 109 -2.56 -5.89 0.84
C ILE A 109 -1.18 -5.98 1.47
N CYS A 110 -1.01 -6.97 2.36
CA CYS A 110 0.25 -7.24 3.05
C CYS A 110 1.39 -7.49 2.06
N THR A 111 2.53 -6.86 2.30
CA THR A 111 3.72 -7.00 1.46
C THR A 111 4.50 -8.30 1.70
N HIS A 112 4.07 -9.15 2.65
CA HIS A 112 4.63 -10.49 2.84
C HIS A 112 4.11 -11.46 1.76
N VAL A 113 2.85 -11.90 1.86
CA VAL A 113 2.22 -12.88 0.92
C VAL A 113 0.84 -12.47 0.42
N GLY A 114 0.47 -11.20 0.61
CA GLY A 114 -0.75 -10.64 0.01
C GLY A 114 -2.03 -10.79 0.84
N CYS A 115 -1.94 -11.16 2.11
CA CYS A 115 -3.12 -11.19 2.98
C CYS A 115 -3.69 -9.78 3.19
N PRO A 116 -5.03 -9.63 3.36
CA PRO A 116 -5.62 -8.37 3.78
C PRO A 116 -5.15 -7.98 5.19
N VAL A 117 -4.72 -6.73 5.36
CA VAL A 117 -4.32 -6.17 6.65
C VAL A 117 -5.50 -5.40 7.23
N ASN A 118 -5.91 -5.67 8.47
CA ASN A 118 -7.14 -5.10 9.03
C ASN A 118 -7.19 -4.96 10.56
N LEU A 119 -6.17 -5.41 11.28
CA LEU A 119 -6.15 -5.30 12.74
C LEU A 119 -5.46 -4.00 13.14
N TRP A 120 -6.27 -2.98 13.38
CA TRP A 120 -5.81 -1.64 13.72
C TRP A 120 -5.70 -1.42 15.22
N GLU A 121 -4.56 -0.94 15.67
CA GLU A 121 -4.32 -0.47 17.04
C GLU A 121 -4.06 1.05 17.02
N GLN A 122 -5.02 1.80 17.50
CA GLN A 122 -5.01 3.25 17.45
C GLN A 122 -3.89 3.87 18.30
N GLN A 123 -3.58 3.29 19.47
CA GLN A 123 -2.64 3.87 20.43
C GLN A 123 -1.20 3.86 19.93
N THR A 124 -0.83 2.84 19.17
CA THR A 124 0.52 2.67 18.64
C THR A 124 0.63 3.03 17.15
N HIS A 125 -0.50 3.32 16.51
CA HIS A 125 -0.63 3.50 15.06
C HIS A 125 -0.22 2.25 14.25
N HIS A 126 -0.30 1.08 14.86
CA HIS A 126 0.09 -0.17 14.24
C HIS A 126 -1.08 -0.86 13.53
N LEU A 127 -0.79 -1.36 12.35
CA LEU A 127 -1.69 -2.19 11.59
C LEU A 127 -1.12 -3.60 11.46
N LEU A 128 -1.79 -4.60 12.02
CA LEU A 128 -1.36 -5.98 12.06
C LEU A 128 -1.99 -6.81 10.94
N CYS A 129 -1.17 -7.60 10.26
CA CYS A 129 -1.61 -8.63 9.33
C CYS A 129 -1.94 -9.92 10.08
N PRO A 130 -3.17 -10.45 9.98
CA PRO A 130 -3.59 -11.63 10.76
C PRO A 130 -2.91 -12.93 10.33
N CYS A 131 -2.36 -13.00 9.10
CA CYS A 131 -1.82 -14.26 8.58
C CYS A 131 -0.48 -14.66 9.23
N HIS A 132 0.49 -13.75 9.27
CA HIS A 132 1.84 -14.03 9.79
C HIS A 132 2.36 -12.90 10.68
N GLN A 133 1.47 -12.07 11.21
CA GLN A 133 1.76 -11.03 12.19
C GLN A 133 2.71 -9.92 11.72
N SER A 134 2.86 -9.72 10.41
CA SER A 134 3.55 -8.51 9.94
C SER A 134 2.83 -7.29 10.45
N THR A 135 3.56 -6.38 11.09
CA THR A 135 3.02 -5.17 11.71
C THR A 135 3.63 -3.95 11.06
N PHE A 136 2.78 -3.01 10.68
CA PHE A 136 3.14 -1.79 9.97
C PHE A 136 2.79 -0.57 10.82
N ASP A 137 3.72 0.36 10.97
CA ASP A 137 3.46 1.66 11.59
C ASP A 137 2.93 2.63 10.53
N LEU A 138 1.63 2.92 10.60
CA LEU A 138 0.98 3.85 9.65
C LEU A 138 1.34 5.30 9.93
N GLY A 139 1.75 5.64 11.14
CA GLY A 139 2.26 6.96 11.51
C GLY A 139 3.67 7.23 10.98
N ASP A 140 4.41 6.18 10.59
CA ASP A 140 5.74 6.27 10.01
C ASP A 140 5.79 5.63 8.61
N SER A 141 4.98 6.14 7.69
CA SER A 141 4.97 5.74 6.27
C SER A 141 4.71 4.25 6.00
N GLY A 142 4.02 3.55 6.90
CA GLY A 142 3.73 2.13 6.76
C GLY A 142 4.96 1.23 6.94
N VAL A 143 5.99 1.69 7.64
CA VAL A 143 7.21 0.91 7.86
C VAL A 143 6.93 -0.37 8.64
N VAL A 144 7.64 -1.44 8.28
CA VAL A 144 7.53 -2.72 9.00
C VAL A 144 8.23 -2.60 10.36
N VAL A 145 7.48 -2.80 11.44
CA VAL A 145 8.00 -2.78 12.80
C VAL A 145 8.15 -4.19 13.38
N PHE A 146 7.43 -5.16 12.82
CA PHE A 146 7.51 -6.57 13.24
C PHE A 146 7.06 -7.50 12.12
N GLY A 147 7.56 -8.75 12.13
CA GLY A 147 7.11 -9.85 11.26
C GLY A 147 7.84 -9.94 9.93
N PRO A 148 7.39 -10.88 9.07
CA PRO A 148 8.14 -11.30 7.90
C PRO A 148 7.96 -10.42 6.64
N ALA A 149 7.17 -9.35 6.68
CA ALA A 149 7.01 -8.45 5.53
C ALA A 149 8.36 -7.82 5.13
N GLY A 150 8.72 -7.90 3.86
CA GLY A 150 10.03 -7.45 3.37
C GLY A 150 10.11 -5.97 3.02
N ARG A 151 8.99 -5.23 3.02
CA ARG A 151 8.92 -3.80 2.70
C ARG A 151 7.70 -3.14 3.32
N SER A 152 7.76 -1.81 3.41
CA SER A 152 6.66 -1.00 3.93
C SER A 152 5.35 -1.24 3.18
N LEU A 153 4.24 -0.96 3.85
CA LEU A 153 2.92 -0.97 3.23
C LEU A 153 2.80 0.22 2.26
N PRO A 154 2.47 0.02 0.98
CA PRO A 154 2.39 1.10 0.01
C PRO A 154 1.36 2.17 0.41
N GLN A 155 1.76 3.43 0.38
CA GLN A 155 0.89 4.57 0.62
C GLN A 155 0.30 5.05 -0.71
N LEU A 156 -1.01 5.31 -0.73
CA LEU A 156 -1.69 5.97 -1.85
C LEU A 156 -1.70 7.48 -1.62
N PRO A 157 -1.16 8.29 -2.55
CA PRO A 157 -1.26 9.75 -2.47
C PRO A 157 -2.73 10.21 -2.60
N ILE A 158 -3.22 10.98 -1.63
CA ILE A 158 -4.60 11.47 -1.63
C ILE A 158 -4.68 13.00 -1.50
N THR A 159 -5.80 13.55 -1.91
CA THR A 159 -6.19 14.95 -1.71
C THR A 159 -7.71 15.04 -1.56
N VAL A 160 -8.27 16.23 -1.58
CA VAL A 160 -9.72 16.48 -1.60
C VAL A 160 -10.13 17.19 -2.87
N ASP A 161 -11.33 16.86 -3.36
CA ASP A 161 -11.98 17.63 -4.43
C ASP A 161 -12.68 18.89 -3.89
N ASP A 162 -13.24 19.71 -4.80
CA ASP A 162 -13.95 20.96 -4.46
C ASP A 162 -15.15 20.77 -3.51
N LYS A 163 -15.63 19.53 -3.39
CA LYS A 163 -16.76 19.16 -2.54
C LYS A 163 -16.34 18.52 -1.22
N GLY A 164 -15.02 18.40 -0.97
CA GLY A 164 -14.44 17.82 0.23
C GLY A 164 -14.38 16.30 0.25
N TYR A 165 -14.61 15.62 -0.88
CA TYR A 165 -14.41 14.18 -1.00
C TYR A 165 -12.94 13.83 -1.17
N LEU A 166 -12.55 12.74 -0.54
CA LEU A 166 -11.21 12.18 -0.72
C LEU A 166 -11.05 11.62 -2.14
N VAL A 167 -9.98 12.02 -2.80
CA VAL A 167 -9.62 11.56 -4.15
C VAL A 167 -8.15 11.18 -4.19
N ALA A 168 -7.81 10.23 -5.06
CA ALA A 168 -6.41 9.90 -5.33
C ALA A 168 -5.73 11.03 -6.11
N ARG A 169 -4.47 11.33 -5.79
CA ARG A 169 -3.61 12.23 -6.58
C ARG A 169 -2.93 11.51 -7.74
N SER A 170 -2.70 10.22 -7.58
CA SER A 170 -2.10 9.33 -8.57
C SER A 170 -2.35 7.88 -8.18
N ASP A 171 -1.88 6.95 -8.99
CA ASP A 171 -1.70 5.56 -8.57
C ASP A 171 -0.57 5.43 -7.53
N PHE A 172 -0.44 4.27 -6.90
CA PHE A 172 0.69 3.93 -6.05
C PHE A 172 2.02 4.14 -6.78
N THR A 173 2.99 4.72 -6.10
CA THR A 173 4.34 4.95 -6.64
C THR A 173 5.23 3.72 -6.52
N VAL A 174 4.85 2.77 -5.68
CA VAL A 174 5.54 1.49 -5.45
C VAL A 174 4.56 0.33 -5.66
N PRO A 175 5.04 -0.88 -5.98
CA PRO A 175 4.18 -2.02 -6.25
C PRO A 175 3.33 -2.41 -5.03
N VAL A 176 2.07 -2.73 -5.28
CA VAL A 176 1.14 -3.29 -4.31
C VAL A 176 1.28 -4.81 -4.24
N GLY A 177 1.09 -5.36 -3.05
CA GLY A 177 1.08 -6.81 -2.82
C GLY A 177 2.44 -7.40 -2.43
N PRO A 178 2.56 -8.73 -2.48
CA PRO A 178 3.68 -9.44 -1.89
C PRO A 178 5.02 -9.17 -2.57
N SER A 179 6.08 -9.26 -1.77
CA SER A 179 7.46 -9.24 -2.24
C SER A 179 7.94 -10.67 -2.44
N TYR A 180 7.82 -11.19 -3.66
CA TYR A 180 8.34 -12.52 -3.98
C TYR A 180 9.86 -12.47 -4.19
N PHE A 181 10.56 -13.53 -3.78
CA PHE A 181 12.01 -13.68 -4.01
C PHE A 181 12.37 -13.73 -5.52
N GLU A 182 11.43 -14.15 -6.36
CA GLU A 182 11.55 -14.19 -7.82
C GLU A 182 11.49 -12.80 -8.46
N ARG A 183 11.01 -11.81 -7.72
CA ARG A 183 10.93 -10.42 -8.12
C ARG A 183 12.10 -9.67 -7.53
N ASP A 184 12.88 -9.01 -8.35
CA ASP A 184 13.92 -8.11 -7.86
C ASP A 184 13.26 -6.86 -7.21
N SER A 185 13.00 -6.96 -5.92
CA SER A 185 12.40 -5.90 -5.11
C SER A 185 13.43 -4.91 -4.54
N ARG A 186 14.73 -5.09 -4.82
CA ARG A 186 15.80 -4.22 -4.29
C ARG A 186 15.66 -2.77 -4.70
N HIS A 187 14.94 -2.51 -5.80
CA HIS A 187 14.67 -1.16 -6.32
C HIS A 187 13.27 -0.64 -5.98
N ASP A 188 12.41 -1.50 -5.39
CA ASP A 188 11.07 -1.11 -4.96
C ASP A 188 11.11 -0.29 -3.66
N TYR A 189 12.26 -0.30 -3.01
CA TYR A 189 12.47 0.27 -1.69
C TYR A 189 13.83 0.96 -1.62
N LYS A 190 13.84 2.27 -1.63
CA LYS A 190 14.94 3.05 -1.12
C LYS A 190 14.54 3.59 0.24
N LYS A 191 15.37 3.35 1.26
CA LYS A 191 15.17 3.91 2.60
C LYS A 191 15.06 5.44 2.47
N GLY A 192 13.86 5.99 2.73
CA GLY A 192 13.57 7.41 2.57
C GLY A 192 12.64 7.75 1.39
N ASP A 193 12.34 6.82 0.48
CA ASP A 193 11.35 7.00 -0.59
C ASP A 193 9.95 6.47 -0.20
N ASN A 194 9.82 5.98 1.02
CA ASN A 194 8.54 5.59 1.64
C ASN A 194 7.94 6.74 2.38
#